data_f3648b3b0a5458a295d40d69ea6ea5e1
#
_entry.id   f3648b3b0a5458a295d40d69ea6ea5e1
#
_cell.length_a   1.000
_cell.length_b   1.000
_cell.length_c   1.000
_cell.angle_alpha   90.00
_cell.angle_beta   90.00
_cell.angle_gamma   90.00
#
_symmetry.space_group_name_H-M   'P 1'
#
loop_
_entity.id
_entity.type
_entity.pdbx_description
1 polymer ?
#
loop_
_entity_poly.entity_id
_entity_poly.type
_entity_poly.pdbx_seq_one_letter_code
_entity_poly.pdbx_strand_id
1 'polypeptide(L)'
;MNDNSTEKKSSVRLSTDENLNTLLESVVNEVTVYAERLGGQIKKMSDIGRALSGVYDLNALLEMIVDQARSFTNADAGTLYIVEDETLRFQIVQNDSLKIFMGGKTGETIPFPPVELKESNVSAFVALKGKSVNIPDVYDTDLFDFTGPKKFDQSTGYRSKSMLVVPMKNHDNDVIGVLQLLNATNPVNNEVIAFSQDYENLSESLASQAAVSITNAKLISNMTELFEAFVKVMATAIDEKSPVTGGHIRRVADLTLTMAEVIHNHDEGAFKDRKFSPDQMYELRIAAYMHDIGKVTSPVEIVEKAKKLQTIFDRIHYIRLRMDYIIQKVKLEGQQKKIELLERKADLAEIKKVELKSEKQIQEMEDIRSFINKCNEPGEFLEDETLDKLKEISLRTYLDNEGQQQPFITEDELLNLSIRRGSITDAERKKMQDHAAVTLKMLKQIPFTKKLKNIPSFAGAHHEFINGKGYPLGLKGDEIPFEGKLMAVTDIAEALTASDRPYKKAMPLETVYRILRSMAKNGELDNDMVELFINEEIYKTYQEKHESPAAKS
;
A
#
# COMPACT_ATOMS: atom_id res chain seq x y z
N MET A 1 62.26 -21.58 -1.37
CA MET A 1 62.70 -22.42 -0.24
C MET A 1 61.48 -23.18 0.23
N ASN A 2 61.44 -24.45 -0.12
CA ASN A 2 60.39 -25.41 0.22
C ASN A 2 60.49 -25.75 1.70
N ASP A 3 59.42 -25.58 2.43
CA ASP A 3 59.28 -26.14 3.76
C ASP A 3 58.14 -27.18 3.72
N ASN A 4 58.54 -28.41 3.41
CA ASN A 4 57.71 -29.60 3.50
C ASN A 4 57.79 -30.11 4.94
N SER A 5 56.96 -29.58 5.83
CA SER A 5 56.76 -30.22 7.14
C SER A 5 55.66 -31.30 7.00
N THR A 6 56.08 -32.48 6.58
CA THR A 6 55.36 -33.72 6.82
C THR A 6 55.34 -33.97 8.33
N GLU A 7 54.19 -33.66 8.96
CA GLU A 7 53.90 -34.11 10.32
C GLU A 7 53.90 -35.62 10.35
N LYS A 8 54.98 -36.18 10.90
CA LYS A 8 55.05 -37.59 11.34
C LYS A 8 53.98 -37.78 12.42
N LYS A 9 52.84 -38.43 12.08
CA LYS A 9 51.94 -39.00 13.08
C LYS A 9 52.79 -39.94 13.97
N SER A 10 53.13 -39.49 15.17
CA SER A 10 53.76 -40.37 16.20
C SER A 10 52.66 -41.35 16.64
N SER A 11 52.84 -42.64 16.31
CA SER A 11 52.01 -43.70 16.87
C SER A 11 52.29 -43.74 18.39
N VAL A 12 51.30 -43.34 19.17
CA VAL A 12 51.34 -43.43 20.64
C VAL A 12 51.18 -44.91 20.95
N ARG A 13 52.31 -45.62 21.30
CA ARG A 13 52.25 -46.97 21.83
C ARG A 13 51.56 -46.93 23.21
N LEU A 14 50.35 -47.45 23.27
CA LEU A 14 49.56 -47.52 24.49
C LEU A 14 49.74 -48.79 25.29
N SER A 15 50.42 -49.83 24.70
CA SER A 15 50.71 -51.11 25.32
C SER A 15 52.03 -51.68 24.79
N THR A 16 52.62 -52.63 25.55
CA THR A 16 53.76 -53.46 25.12
C THR A 16 53.36 -54.66 24.25
N ASP A 17 52.05 -54.93 24.11
CA ASP A 17 51.51 -56.00 23.26
C ASP A 17 51.17 -55.40 21.86
N GLU A 18 51.80 -55.91 20.82
CA GLU A 18 51.67 -55.45 19.44
C GLU A 18 50.25 -55.69 18.87
N ASN A 19 49.59 -56.78 19.24
CA ASN A 19 48.25 -57.10 18.81
C ASN A 19 47.23 -56.13 19.44
N LEU A 20 47.43 -55.73 20.72
CA LEU A 20 46.62 -54.80 21.43
C LEU A 20 46.77 -53.35 20.85
N ASN A 21 48.03 -53.00 20.47
CA ASN A 21 48.24 -51.67 19.83
C ASN A 21 47.56 -51.59 18.45
N THR A 22 47.64 -52.65 17.63
CA THR A 22 46.98 -52.72 16.32
C THR A 22 45.43 -52.58 16.48
N LEU A 23 44.86 -53.25 17.48
CA LEU A 23 43.44 -53.16 17.78
C LEU A 23 43.04 -51.73 18.24
N LEU A 24 43.84 -51.12 19.12
CA LEU A 24 43.63 -49.77 19.60
C LEU A 24 43.77 -48.74 18.48
N GLU A 25 44.72 -48.84 17.59
CA GLU A 25 44.87 -47.98 16.42
C GLU A 25 43.67 -48.11 15.46
N SER A 26 43.18 -49.35 15.24
CA SER A 26 41.92 -49.53 14.46
C SER A 26 40.71 -48.84 15.08
N VAL A 27 40.51 -49.02 16.40
CA VAL A 27 39.42 -48.37 17.12
C VAL A 27 39.55 -46.85 17.10
N VAL A 28 40.74 -46.29 17.35
CA VAL A 28 40.98 -44.85 17.29
C VAL A 28 40.70 -44.30 15.89
N ASN A 29 41.12 -45.04 14.87
CA ASN A 29 40.89 -44.63 13.48
C ASN A 29 39.38 -44.64 13.13
N GLU A 30 38.66 -45.70 13.52
CA GLU A 30 37.19 -45.77 13.36
C GLU A 30 36.48 -44.66 14.10
N VAL A 31 36.84 -44.35 15.35
CA VAL A 31 36.27 -43.26 16.15
C VAL A 31 36.59 -41.92 15.50
N THR A 32 37.80 -41.71 14.99
CA THR A 32 38.20 -40.47 14.32
C THR A 32 37.37 -40.26 13.04
N VAL A 33 37.27 -41.28 12.19
CA VAL A 33 36.46 -41.22 10.97
C VAL A 33 34.98 -40.95 11.29
N TYR A 34 34.45 -41.59 12.35
CA TYR A 34 33.11 -41.36 12.81
C TYR A 34 32.90 -39.91 13.30
N ALA A 35 33.85 -39.39 14.10
CA ALA A 35 33.79 -38.01 14.61
C ALA A 35 33.89 -36.97 13.50
N GLU A 36 34.77 -37.19 12.51
CA GLU A 36 34.88 -36.32 11.33
C GLU A 36 33.59 -36.32 10.50
N ARG A 37 32.98 -37.50 10.29
CA ARG A 37 31.70 -37.66 9.59
C ARG A 37 30.58 -36.89 10.33
N LEU A 38 30.48 -37.07 11.66
CA LEU A 38 29.49 -36.40 12.49
C LEU A 38 29.68 -34.87 12.48
N GLY A 39 30.95 -34.42 12.60
CA GLY A 39 31.27 -32.98 12.52
C GLY A 39 30.88 -32.37 11.17
N GLY A 40 31.12 -33.11 10.07
CA GLY A 40 30.67 -32.69 8.73
C GLY A 40 29.16 -32.60 8.58
N GLN A 41 28.41 -33.53 9.16
CA GLN A 41 26.94 -33.51 9.17
C GLN A 41 26.39 -32.31 9.96
N ILE A 42 26.92 -32.07 11.17
CA ILE A 42 26.53 -30.92 12.01
C ILE A 42 26.79 -29.59 11.27
N LYS A 43 27.95 -29.46 10.64
CA LYS A 43 28.28 -28.26 9.86
C LYS A 43 27.30 -28.05 8.71
N LYS A 44 27.01 -29.08 7.92
CA LYS A 44 26.02 -29.01 6.83
C LYS A 44 24.66 -28.58 7.34
N MET A 45 24.17 -29.16 8.44
CA MET A 45 22.87 -28.77 9.03
C MET A 45 22.85 -27.32 9.49
N SER A 46 23.94 -26.84 10.10
CA SER A 46 24.06 -25.43 10.49
C SER A 46 24.04 -24.48 9.29
N ASP A 47 24.74 -24.85 8.21
CA ASP A 47 24.78 -24.05 6.98
C ASP A 47 23.43 -24.02 6.29
N ILE A 48 22.71 -25.15 6.24
CA ILE A 48 21.32 -25.22 5.73
C ILE A 48 20.38 -24.36 6.57
N GLY A 49 20.43 -24.48 7.90
CA GLY A 49 19.60 -23.69 8.79
C GLY A 49 19.78 -22.17 8.60
N ARG A 50 21.04 -21.74 8.40
CA ARG A 50 21.32 -20.32 8.06
C ARG A 50 20.77 -19.93 6.69
N ALA A 51 20.92 -20.78 5.69
CA ALA A 51 20.41 -20.53 4.35
C ALA A 51 18.87 -20.43 4.35
N LEU A 52 18.16 -21.36 5.00
CA LEU A 52 16.71 -21.35 5.11
C LEU A 52 16.18 -20.11 5.84
N SER A 53 16.87 -19.65 6.89
CA SER A 53 16.47 -18.47 7.66
C SER A 53 16.64 -17.14 6.89
N GLY A 54 17.42 -17.12 5.82
CA GLY A 54 17.67 -15.94 4.99
C GLY A 54 16.71 -15.79 3.80
N VAL A 55 15.87 -16.78 3.53
CA VAL A 55 14.95 -16.78 2.38
C VAL A 55 13.55 -16.38 2.82
N TYR A 56 13.07 -15.24 2.33
CA TYR A 56 11.73 -14.73 2.62
C TYR A 56 10.69 -15.12 1.56
N ASP A 57 11.12 -15.42 0.34
CA ASP A 57 10.26 -15.93 -0.72
C ASP A 57 9.90 -17.39 -0.46
N LEU A 58 8.59 -17.65 -0.27
CA LEU A 58 8.11 -18.98 0.08
C LEU A 58 8.42 -20.02 -1.00
N ASN A 59 8.27 -19.69 -2.28
CA ASN A 59 8.53 -20.62 -3.38
C ASN A 59 9.99 -21.01 -3.47
N ALA A 60 10.88 -20.01 -3.30
CA ALA A 60 12.34 -20.26 -3.25
C ALA A 60 12.74 -21.11 -2.03
N LEU A 61 12.09 -20.88 -0.89
CA LEU A 61 12.32 -21.62 0.34
C LEU A 61 11.92 -23.10 0.18
N LEU A 62 10.73 -23.37 -0.37
CA LEU A 62 10.22 -24.73 -0.60
C LEU A 62 11.11 -25.51 -1.56
N GLU A 63 11.56 -24.89 -2.65
CA GLU A 63 12.49 -25.47 -3.62
C GLU A 63 13.82 -25.82 -2.94
N MET A 64 14.41 -24.89 -2.19
CA MET A 64 15.66 -25.10 -1.45
C MET A 64 15.57 -26.27 -0.46
N ILE A 65 14.43 -26.43 0.23
CA ILE A 65 14.24 -27.53 1.18
C ILE A 65 14.35 -28.88 0.46
N VAL A 66 13.69 -29.04 -0.68
CA VAL A 66 13.73 -30.30 -1.44
C VAL A 66 15.12 -30.54 -2.02
N ASP A 67 15.77 -29.52 -2.59
CA ASP A 67 17.13 -29.61 -3.13
C ASP A 67 18.14 -30.07 -2.05
N GLN A 68 18.07 -29.45 -0.87
CA GLN A 68 18.96 -29.83 0.23
C GLN A 68 18.67 -31.24 0.74
N ALA A 69 17.41 -31.63 0.91
CA ALA A 69 17.03 -32.96 1.35
C ALA A 69 17.53 -34.05 0.38
N ARG A 70 17.32 -33.83 -0.91
CA ARG A 70 17.80 -34.73 -1.96
C ARG A 70 19.33 -34.80 -1.99
N SER A 71 20.00 -33.64 -1.90
CA SER A 71 21.47 -33.54 -1.98
C SER A 71 22.19 -34.34 -0.88
N PHE A 72 21.71 -34.31 0.37
CA PHE A 72 22.44 -35.00 1.45
C PHE A 72 22.00 -36.46 1.65
N THR A 73 20.81 -36.85 1.13
CA THR A 73 20.36 -38.26 1.13
C THR A 73 20.72 -38.99 -0.14
N ASN A 74 21.25 -38.30 -1.16
CA ASN A 74 21.43 -38.76 -2.53
C ASN A 74 20.13 -39.34 -3.12
N ALA A 75 18.97 -38.74 -2.78
CA ALA A 75 17.67 -39.17 -3.28
C ALA A 75 17.47 -38.69 -4.72
N ASP A 76 17.03 -39.59 -5.60
CA ASP A 76 16.73 -39.29 -7.02
C ASP A 76 15.53 -38.38 -7.17
N ALA A 77 14.53 -38.51 -6.28
CA ALA A 77 13.35 -37.67 -6.30
C ALA A 77 12.97 -37.13 -4.92
N GLY A 78 12.31 -35.97 -4.91
CA GLY A 78 11.78 -35.33 -3.71
C GLY A 78 10.46 -34.64 -3.99
N THR A 79 9.51 -34.77 -3.08
CA THR A 79 8.22 -34.11 -3.13
C THR A 79 7.95 -33.42 -1.79
N LEU A 80 7.52 -32.16 -1.83
CA LEU A 80 7.09 -31.43 -0.66
C LEU A 80 5.59 -31.13 -0.76
N TYR A 81 4.90 -31.51 0.29
CA TYR A 81 3.47 -31.22 0.46
C TYR A 81 3.26 -30.22 1.59
N ILE A 82 2.24 -29.38 1.44
CA ILE A 82 1.71 -28.55 2.54
C ILE A 82 0.33 -29.04 2.91
N VAL A 83 0.02 -29.05 4.20
CA VAL A 83 -1.32 -29.36 4.71
C VAL A 83 -2.18 -28.11 4.54
N GLU A 84 -3.23 -28.22 3.74
CA GLU A 84 -4.23 -27.17 3.50
C GLU A 84 -5.63 -27.80 3.37
N ASP A 85 -6.64 -27.23 4.04
CA ASP A 85 -8.04 -27.64 3.94
C ASP A 85 -8.25 -29.17 4.08
N GLU A 86 -7.62 -29.80 5.08
CA GLU A 86 -7.64 -31.23 5.33
C GLU A 86 -7.15 -32.10 4.15
N THR A 87 -6.26 -31.54 3.34
CA THR A 87 -5.61 -32.25 2.23
C THR A 87 -4.12 -31.96 2.22
N LEU A 88 -3.35 -32.81 1.51
CA LEU A 88 -1.95 -32.54 1.18
C LEU A 88 -1.87 -31.98 -0.26
N ARG A 89 -1.47 -30.72 -0.38
CA ARG A 89 -1.22 -30.10 -1.68
C ARG A 89 0.26 -30.20 -2.05
N PHE A 90 0.50 -30.63 -3.28
CA PHE A 90 1.85 -30.63 -3.85
C PHE A 90 2.34 -29.20 -4.02
N GLN A 91 3.53 -28.91 -3.52
CA GLN A 91 4.19 -27.61 -3.68
C GLN A 91 5.46 -27.68 -4.51
N ILE A 92 6.23 -28.76 -4.35
CA ILE A 92 7.44 -29.04 -5.12
C ILE A 92 7.42 -30.52 -5.51
N VAL A 93 7.75 -30.80 -6.76
CA VAL A 93 7.96 -32.15 -7.29
C VAL A 93 9.23 -32.14 -8.12
N GLN A 94 10.23 -32.89 -7.70
CA GLN A 94 11.50 -33.02 -8.39
C GLN A 94 11.87 -34.50 -8.60
N ASN A 95 12.37 -34.81 -9.80
CA ASN A 95 12.88 -36.14 -10.14
C ASN A 95 13.99 -36.00 -11.18
N ASP A 96 15.21 -36.37 -10.82
CA ASP A 96 16.37 -36.20 -11.69
C ASP A 96 16.37 -37.19 -12.86
N SER A 97 16.01 -38.44 -12.62
CA SER A 97 15.95 -39.48 -13.66
C SER A 97 14.93 -39.18 -14.74
N LEU A 98 13.78 -38.58 -14.37
CA LEU A 98 12.70 -38.19 -15.29
C LEU A 98 12.83 -36.75 -15.79
N LYS A 99 13.79 -35.97 -15.27
CA LYS A 99 13.92 -34.51 -15.57
C LYS A 99 12.66 -33.71 -15.27
N ILE A 100 11.99 -34.04 -14.16
CA ILE A 100 10.79 -33.37 -13.69
C ILE A 100 11.18 -32.36 -12.61
N PHE A 101 10.82 -31.09 -12.84
CA PHE A 101 11.02 -30.00 -11.88
C PHE A 101 9.78 -29.11 -11.92
N MET A 102 8.87 -29.24 -10.94
CA MET A 102 7.59 -28.52 -10.88
C MET A 102 7.46 -27.79 -9.54
N GLY A 103 6.78 -26.65 -9.57
CA GLY A 103 6.63 -25.76 -8.42
C GLY A 103 7.88 -24.90 -8.18
N GLY A 104 7.91 -24.18 -7.07
CA GLY A 104 9.04 -23.32 -6.72
C GLY A 104 9.18 -22.12 -7.67
N LYS A 105 10.43 -21.78 -7.99
CA LYS A 105 10.76 -20.65 -8.88
C LYS A 105 10.50 -20.92 -10.37
N THR A 106 10.45 -22.19 -10.77
CA THR A 106 10.17 -22.55 -12.18
C THR A 106 8.78 -22.10 -12.59
N GLY A 107 7.86 -21.97 -11.63
CA GLY A 107 6.49 -21.58 -11.88
C GLY A 107 5.66 -22.59 -12.69
N GLU A 108 6.22 -23.78 -13.00
CA GLU A 108 5.47 -24.84 -13.68
C GLU A 108 4.33 -25.33 -12.79
N THR A 109 3.13 -25.38 -13.36
CA THR A 109 1.95 -25.86 -12.65
C THR A 109 2.04 -27.35 -12.39
N ILE A 110 1.82 -27.76 -11.14
CA ILE A 110 1.77 -29.17 -10.75
C ILE A 110 0.38 -29.72 -11.11
N PRO A 111 0.28 -30.70 -12.04
CA PRO A 111 -1.03 -31.18 -12.54
C PRO A 111 -1.68 -32.22 -11.61
N PHE A 112 -1.08 -32.48 -10.45
CA PHE A 112 -1.57 -33.52 -9.54
C PHE A 112 -2.66 -32.98 -8.61
N PRO A 113 -3.77 -33.73 -8.43
CA PRO A 113 -4.80 -33.35 -7.48
C PRO A 113 -4.28 -33.45 -6.04
N PRO A 114 -4.82 -32.66 -5.09
CA PRO A 114 -4.51 -32.81 -3.69
C PRO A 114 -4.75 -34.24 -3.18
N VAL A 115 -3.93 -34.68 -2.23
CA VAL A 115 -4.06 -36.01 -1.61
C VAL A 115 -4.95 -35.88 -0.38
N GLU A 116 -6.02 -36.66 -0.33
CA GLU A 116 -6.89 -36.73 0.84
C GLU A 116 -6.14 -37.32 2.05
N LEU A 117 -6.41 -36.83 3.25
CA LEU A 117 -5.81 -37.31 4.49
C LEU A 117 -6.42 -38.68 4.90
N LYS A 118 -5.97 -39.75 4.26
CA LYS A 118 -6.32 -41.15 4.56
C LYS A 118 -5.11 -41.93 5.05
N GLU A 119 -5.27 -42.68 6.14
CA GLU A 119 -4.17 -43.47 6.70
C GLU A 119 -3.60 -44.55 5.75
N SER A 120 -4.34 -44.92 4.70
CA SER A 120 -3.85 -45.82 3.66
C SER A 120 -2.78 -45.22 2.74
N ASN A 121 -2.73 -43.88 2.63
CA ASN A 121 -1.68 -43.19 1.90
C ASN A 121 -0.52 -42.85 2.84
N VAL A 122 0.71 -43.16 2.48
CA VAL A 122 1.88 -42.99 3.34
C VAL A 122 2.14 -41.54 3.74
N SER A 123 2.03 -40.58 2.81
CA SER A 123 2.24 -39.15 3.10
C SER A 123 1.12 -38.59 3.98
N ALA A 124 -0.13 -39.01 3.74
CA ALA A 124 -1.25 -38.66 4.57
C ALA A 124 -1.17 -39.28 5.98
N PHE A 125 -0.68 -40.52 6.10
CA PHE A 125 -0.42 -41.15 7.39
C PHE A 125 0.62 -40.36 8.20
N VAL A 126 1.73 -39.96 7.56
CA VAL A 126 2.76 -39.14 8.19
C VAL A 126 2.22 -37.78 8.63
N ALA A 127 1.35 -37.16 7.82
CA ALA A 127 0.67 -35.93 8.20
C ALA A 127 -0.24 -36.10 9.41
N LEU A 128 -1.03 -37.17 9.45
CA LEU A 128 -1.99 -37.43 10.53
C LEU A 128 -1.33 -37.88 11.84
N LYS A 129 -0.30 -38.74 11.75
CA LYS A 129 0.37 -39.30 12.93
C LYS A 129 1.58 -38.51 13.40
N GLY A 130 2.13 -37.67 12.56
CA GLY A 130 3.36 -36.93 12.86
C GLY A 130 4.58 -37.82 13.11
N LYS A 131 4.65 -39.00 12.49
CA LYS A 131 5.75 -39.97 12.62
C LYS A 131 6.33 -40.25 11.25
N SER A 132 7.65 -40.30 11.16
CA SER A 132 8.38 -40.65 9.93
C SER A 132 8.09 -42.09 9.53
N VAL A 133 8.13 -42.33 8.25
CA VAL A 133 8.00 -43.68 7.64
C VAL A 133 9.14 -43.89 6.67
N ASN A 134 9.89 -44.98 6.88
CA ASN A 134 11.02 -45.38 6.05
C ASN A 134 10.75 -46.78 5.46
N ILE A 135 10.66 -46.89 4.14
CA ILE A 135 10.29 -48.09 3.39
C ILE A 135 11.46 -48.49 2.51
N PRO A 136 12.11 -49.66 2.74
CA PRO A 136 13.22 -50.15 1.94
C PRO A 136 12.85 -50.47 0.49
N ASP A 137 11.68 -51.06 0.26
CA ASP A 137 11.13 -51.33 -1.09
C ASP A 137 9.60 -51.18 -1.08
N VAL A 138 9.10 -50.25 -1.87
CA VAL A 138 7.65 -49.95 -2.04
C VAL A 138 6.89 -51.14 -2.67
N TYR A 139 7.57 -52.02 -3.38
CA TYR A 139 6.96 -53.18 -4.02
C TYR A 139 6.95 -54.42 -3.10
N ASP A 140 7.67 -54.38 -2.01
CA ASP A 140 7.79 -55.49 -1.04
C ASP A 140 7.13 -55.15 0.30
N THR A 141 6.04 -54.38 0.25
CA THR A 141 5.26 -54.00 1.45
C THR A 141 3.79 -53.79 1.11
N ASP A 142 2.92 -54.20 2.04
CA ASP A 142 1.47 -53.98 1.98
C ASP A 142 0.96 -53.02 3.08
N LEU A 143 1.89 -52.28 3.73
CA LEU A 143 1.54 -51.38 4.84
C LEU A 143 0.69 -50.19 4.39
N PHE A 144 0.84 -49.79 3.14
CA PHE A 144 0.12 -48.65 2.55
C PHE A 144 -0.37 -48.95 1.13
N ASP A 145 -1.29 -48.14 0.64
CA ASP A 145 -1.76 -48.24 -0.75
C ASP A 145 -0.79 -47.52 -1.72
N PHE A 146 -0.01 -48.30 -2.42
CA PHE A 146 0.91 -47.85 -3.46
C PHE A 146 0.38 -47.99 -4.89
N THR A 147 -0.94 -48.13 -5.05
CA THR A 147 -1.56 -48.26 -6.40
C THR A 147 -1.28 -47.02 -7.26
N GLY A 148 -1.33 -45.80 -6.67
CA GLY A 148 -1.00 -44.55 -7.37
C GLY A 148 0.47 -44.50 -7.84
N PRO A 149 1.46 -44.60 -6.94
CA PRO A 149 2.89 -44.69 -7.30
C PRO A 149 3.19 -45.77 -8.33
N LYS A 150 2.67 -47.00 -8.17
CA LYS A 150 2.86 -48.09 -9.12
C LYS A 150 2.30 -47.79 -10.52
N LYS A 151 1.17 -47.07 -10.62
CA LYS A 151 0.64 -46.61 -11.90
C LYS A 151 1.52 -45.54 -12.55
N PHE A 152 2.03 -44.60 -11.76
CA PHE A 152 3.00 -43.61 -12.22
C PHE A 152 4.28 -44.27 -12.75
N ASP A 153 4.82 -45.22 -12.02
CA ASP A 153 5.99 -45.98 -12.41
C ASP A 153 5.77 -46.73 -13.76
N GLN A 154 4.61 -47.35 -13.94
CA GLN A 154 4.25 -48.03 -15.19
C GLN A 154 4.16 -47.07 -16.38
N SER A 155 3.63 -45.84 -16.15
CA SER A 155 3.45 -44.87 -17.23
C SER A 155 4.74 -44.16 -17.63
N THR A 156 5.69 -44.01 -16.71
CA THR A 156 6.95 -43.24 -16.88
C THR A 156 8.18 -44.10 -17.08
N GLY A 157 8.09 -45.42 -16.80
CA GLY A 157 9.26 -46.33 -16.75
C GLY A 157 10.13 -46.14 -15.53
N TYR A 158 9.73 -45.32 -14.60
CA TYR A 158 10.38 -45.12 -13.31
C TYR A 158 10.10 -46.31 -12.39
N ARG A 159 10.96 -46.56 -11.41
CA ARG A 159 10.68 -47.51 -10.35
C ARG A 159 10.94 -46.91 -8.98
N SER A 160 9.89 -46.58 -8.28
CA SER A 160 9.95 -46.18 -6.87
C SER A 160 10.32 -47.38 -6.01
N LYS A 161 11.58 -47.45 -5.56
CA LYS A 161 12.07 -48.54 -4.71
C LYS A 161 12.08 -48.08 -3.25
N SER A 162 13.07 -47.36 -2.82
CA SER A 162 13.13 -46.86 -1.43
C SER A 162 12.39 -45.54 -1.25
N MET A 163 11.72 -45.41 -0.11
CA MET A 163 10.92 -44.23 0.21
C MET A 163 11.12 -43.82 1.66
N LEU A 164 11.41 -42.53 1.87
CA LEU A 164 11.44 -41.89 3.19
C LEU A 164 10.45 -40.75 3.21
N VAL A 165 9.54 -40.75 4.18
CA VAL A 165 8.53 -39.71 4.35
C VAL A 165 8.64 -39.16 5.77
N VAL A 166 8.87 -37.85 5.89
CA VAL A 166 9.06 -37.18 7.18
C VAL A 166 8.09 -36.01 7.38
N PRO A 167 7.54 -35.84 8.59
CA PRO A 167 6.65 -34.74 8.88
C PRO A 167 7.42 -33.45 9.09
N MET A 168 6.90 -32.35 8.57
CA MET A 168 7.36 -30.99 8.86
C MET A 168 6.51 -30.41 10.00
N LYS A 169 7.06 -30.33 11.19
CA LYS A 169 6.36 -29.87 12.40
C LYS A 169 6.77 -28.46 12.78
N ASN A 170 5.80 -27.59 13.04
CA ASN A 170 6.01 -26.28 13.61
C ASN A 170 6.35 -26.34 15.10
N HIS A 171 6.54 -25.18 15.75
CA HIS A 171 6.86 -25.07 17.18
C HIS A 171 5.72 -25.55 18.11
N ASP A 172 4.49 -25.62 17.62
CA ASP A 172 3.32 -26.13 18.35
C ASP A 172 3.15 -27.65 18.17
N ASN A 173 4.09 -28.33 17.50
CA ASN A 173 4.01 -29.74 17.10
C ASN A 173 2.95 -30.07 16.03
N ASP A 174 2.34 -29.07 15.41
CA ASP A 174 1.42 -29.29 14.29
C ASP A 174 2.17 -29.66 13.05
N VAL A 175 1.69 -30.66 12.31
CA VAL A 175 2.25 -31.02 11.02
C VAL A 175 1.73 -30.05 9.96
N ILE A 176 2.60 -29.16 9.48
CA ILE A 176 2.27 -28.15 8.46
C ILE A 176 2.54 -28.66 7.04
N GLY A 177 3.23 -29.76 6.89
CA GLY A 177 3.57 -30.36 5.61
C GLY A 177 4.29 -31.68 5.76
N VAL A 178 4.63 -32.29 4.63
CA VAL A 178 5.30 -33.57 4.55
C VAL A 178 6.38 -33.51 3.46
N LEU A 179 7.57 -33.99 3.78
CA LEU A 179 8.65 -34.16 2.83
C LEU A 179 8.80 -35.66 2.50
N GLN A 180 8.67 -35.99 1.22
CA GLN A 180 8.83 -37.34 0.70
C GLN A 180 10.07 -37.40 -0.19
N LEU A 181 10.94 -38.37 0.06
CA LEU A 181 12.15 -38.64 -0.71
C LEU A 181 12.08 -40.06 -1.29
N LEU A 182 12.54 -40.22 -2.53
CA LEU A 182 12.50 -41.48 -3.23
C LEU A 182 13.89 -41.85 -3.74
N ASN A 183 14.20 -43.15 -3.70
CA ASN A 183 15.36 -43.76 -4.32
C ASN A 183 16.69 -43.13 -3.87
N ALA A 184 17.07 -43.35 -2.60
CA ALA A 184 18.42 -43.05 -2.17
C ALA A 184 19.42 -43.85 -2.99
N THR A 185 20.48 -43.21 -3.51
CA THR A 185 21.50 -43.85 -4.33
C THR A 185 22.83 -43.95 -3.60
N ASN A 186 23.53 -45.05 -3.82
CA ASN A 186 24.89 -45.19 -3.36
C ASN A 186 25.83 -44.30 -4.20
N PRO A 187 26.58 -43.36 -3.60
CA PRO A 187 27.40 -42.40 -4.35
C PRO A 187 28.56 -43.03 -5.13
N VAL A 188 28.89 -44.33 -4.89
CA VAL A 188 29.99 -45.01 -5.57
C VAL A 188 29.55 -45.74 -6.83
N ASN A 189 28.41 -46.45 -6.77
CA ASN A 189 27.95 -47.28 -7.88
C ASN A 189 26.56 -46.90 -8.45
N ASN A 190 25.95 -45.83 -7.91
CA ASN A 190 24.62 -45.35 -8.30
C ASN A 190 23.47 -46.36 -8.12
N GLU A 191 23.67 -47.44 -7.38
CA GLU A 191 22.60 -48.38 -7.09
C GLU A 191 21.60 -47.78 -6.08
N VAL A 192 20.31 -48.05 -6.30
CA VAL A 192 19.25 -47.61 -5.36
C VAL A 192 19.33 -48.46 -4.09
N ILE A 193 19.52 -47.80 -2.96
CA ILE A 193 19.64 -48.37 -1.61
C ILE A 193 18.48 -47.92 -0.72
N ALA A 194 18.26 -48.59 0.40
CA ALA A 194 17.36 -48.12 1.44
C ALA A 194 17.93 -46.85 2.13
N PHE A 195 17.03 -45.98 2.60
CA PHE A 195 17.47 -44.85 3.43
C PHE A 195 18.00 -45.35 4.77
N SER A 196 19.24 -44.95 5.12
CA SER A 196 19.82 -45.28 6.40
C SER A 196 19.17 -44.50 7.55
N GLN A 197 19.36 -44.98 8.80
CA GLN A 197 18.90 -44.23 9.98
C GLN A 197 19.52 -42.82 10.06
N ASP A 198 20.76 -42.67 9.59
CA ASP A 198 21.43 -41.37 9.52
C ASP A 198 20.69 -40.42 8.55
N TYR A 199 20.25 -40.93 7.40
CA TYR A 199 19.46 -40.15 6.43
C TYR A 199 18.08 -39.77 6.97
N GLU A 200 17.44 -40.68 7.71
CA GLU A 200 16.18 -40.43 8.38
C GLU A 200 16.32 -39.30 9.42
N ASN A 201 17.29 -39.41 10.35
CA ASN A 201 17.56 -38.41 11.38
C ASN A 201 17.88 -37.02 10.79
N LEU A 202 18.70 -36.99 9.71
CA LEU A 202 19.02 -35.74 9.02
C LEU A 202 17.79 -35.12 8.34
N SER A 203 16.97 -35.97 7.70
CA SER A 203 15.73 -35.49 7.05
C SER A 203 14.73 -34.96 8.06
N GLU A 204 14.58 -35.60 9.21
CA GLU A 204 13.72 -35.08 10.32
C GLU A 204 14.21 -33.74 10.84
N SER A 205 15.51 -33.59 11.04
CA SER A 205 16.13 -32.35 11.49
C SER A 205 15.92 -31.22 10.47
N LEU A 206 16.14 -31.51 9.18
CA LEU A 206 15.85 -30.55 8.11
C LEU A 206 14.36 -30.19 8.06
N ALA A 207 13.47 -31.19 8.09
CA ALA A 207 12.02 -30.99 8.05
C ALA A 207 11.53 -30.10 9.20
N SER A 208 12.11 -30.26 10.40
CA SER A 208 11.81 -29.40 11.54
C SER A 208 12.25 -27.94 11.30
N GLN A 209 13.49 -27.72 10.82
CA GLN A 209 14.00 -26.39 10.50
C GLN A 209 13.21 -25.75 9.33
N ALA A 210 12.87 -26.54 8.33
CA ALA A 210 12.04 -26.13 7.21
C ALA A 210 10.65 -25.68 7.66
N ALA A 211 10.02 -26.44 8.56
CA ALA A 211 8.71 -26.10 9.11
C ALA A 211 8.71 -24.74 9.81
N VAL A 212 9.72 -24.47 10.64
CA VAL A 212 9.86 -23.15 11.30
C VAL A 212 10.06 -22.04 10.26
N SER A 213 10.91 -22.26 9.25
CA SER A 213 11.18 -21.27 8.22
C SER A 213 9.94 -20.98 7.36
N ILE A 214 9.18 -22.00 6.97
CA ILE A 214 7.91 -21.88 6.23
C ILE A 214 6.87 -21.12 7.06
N THR A 215 6.74 -21.47 8.35
CA THR A 215 5.82 -20.78 9.27
C THR A 215 6.16 -19.31 9.37
N ASN A 216 7.44 -18.98 9.56
CA ASN A 216 7.90 -17.59 9.62
C ASN A 216 7.64 -16.82 8.31
N ALA A 217 7.93 -17.44 7.15
CA ALA A 217 7.67 -16.83 5.85
C ALA A 217 6.16 -16.55 5.65
N LYS A 218 5.29 -17.52 5.98
CA LYS A 218 3.82 -17.33 5.96
C LYS A 218 3.36 -16.23 6.91
N LEU A 219 3.87 -16.20 8.13
CA LEU A 219 3.53 -15.15 9.11
C LEU A 219 3.93 -13.76 8.60
N ILE A 220 5.12 -13.60 8.01
CA ILE A 220 5.58 -12.34 7.44
C ILE A 220 4.68 -11.93 6.27
N SER A 221 4.33 -12.86 5.37
CA SER A 221 3.40 -12.60 4.26
C SER A 221 2.03 -12.14 4.78
N ASN A 222 1.44 -12.89 5.71
CA ASN A 222 0.13 -12.57 6.29
C ASN A 222 0.14 -11.20 7.01
N MET A 223 1.22 -10.88 7.74
CA MET A 223 1.38 -9.56 8.37
C MET A 223 1.48 -8.44 7.34
N THR A 224 2.17 -8.67 6.23
CA THR A 224 2.27 -7.70 5.14
C THR A 224 0.92 -7.46 4.49
N GLU A 225 0.19 -8.53 4.17
CA GLU A 225 -1.16 -8.46 3.60
C GLU A 225 -2.14 -7.76 4.55
N LEU A 226 -2.11 -8.08 5.84
CA LEU A 226 -2.93 -7.44 6.86
C LEU A 226 -2.61 -5.94 6.96
N PHE A 227 -1.32 -5.57 6.96
CA PHE A 227 -0.90 -4.18 6.98
C PHE A 227 -1.39 -3.42 5.74
N GLU A 228 -1.25 -4.00 4.53
CA GLU A 228 -1.77 -3.39 3.30
C GLU A 228 -3.28 -3.23 3.32
N ALA A 229 -4.01 -4.26 3.79
CA ALA A 229 -5.45 -4.18 3.94
C ALA A 229 -5.86 -3.07 4.91
N PHE A 230 -5.14 -2.94 6.03
CA PHE A 230 -5.38 -1.86 6.99
C PHE A 230 -5.13 -0.48 6.39
N VAL A 231 -4.02 -0.28 5.65
CA VAL A 231 -3.72 0.97 4.95
C VAL A 231 -4.83 1.32 3.95
N LYS A 232 -5.30 0.35 3.16
CA LYS A 232 -6.40 0.54 2.20
C LYS A 232 -7.72 0.89 2.89
N VAL A 233 -8.05 0.23 4.01
CA VAL A 233 -9.26 0.53 4.80
C VAL A 233 -9.20 1.94 5.36
N MET A 234 -8.05 2.37 5.89
CA MET A 234 -7.87 3.74 6.39
C MET A 234 -8.02 4.78 5.27
N ALA A 235 -7.42 4.53 4.11
CA ALA A 235 -7.58 5.39 2.94
C ALA A 235 -9.06 5.50 2.52
N THR A 236 -9.76 4.37 2.43
CA THR A 236 -11.19 4.33 2.13
C THR A 236 -12.02 5.10 3.16
N ALA A 237 -11.74 4.94 4.46
CA ALA A 237 -12.47 5.65 5.51
C ALA A 237 -12.29 7.17 5.43
N ILE A 238 -11.15 7.65 4.93
CA ILE A 238 -10.90 9.08 4.72
C ILE A 238 -11.63 9.56 3.45
N ASP A 239 -11.57 8.78 2.38
CA ASP A 239 -12.28 9.08 1.14
C ASP A 239 -13.80 9.11 1.35
N GLU A 240 -14.38 8.18 2.13
CA GLU A 240 -15.82 8.12 2.44
C GLU A 240 -16.28 9.24 3.40
N LYS A 241 -15.35 9.94 4.05
CA LYS A 241 -15.68 11.07 4.93
C LYS A 241 -16.30 12.24 4.15
N SER A 242 -15.92 12.43 2.88
CA SER A 242 -16.46 13.45 2.00
C SER A 242 -16.66 12.91 0.59
N PRO A 243 -17.84 13.06 -0.02
CA PRO A 243 -18.08 12.69 -1.41
C PRO A 243 -17.12 13.34 -2.41
N VAL A 244 -16.50 14.46 -2.02
CA VAL A 244 -15.52 15.21 -2.84
C VAL A 244 -14.18 14.49 -2.93
N THR A 245 -13.87 13.60 -1.99
CA THR A 245 -12.61 12.86 -1.91
C THR A 245 -12.75 11.38 -2.28
N GLY A 246 -13.94 10.93 -2.72
CA GLY A 246 -14.21 9.54 -3.04
C GLY A 246 -13.22 8.97 -4.07
N GLY A 247 -12.35 8.04 -3.64
CA GLY A 247 -11.34 7.40 -4.48
C GLY A 247 -10.13 8.26 -4.84
N HIS A 248 -10.02 9.48 -4.34
CA HIS A 248 -8.88 10.38 -4.57
C HIS A 248 -7.56 9.74 -4.15
N ILE A 249 -7.49 9.23 -2.92
CA ILE A 249 -6.26 8.65 -2.36
C ILE A 249 -5.75 7.48 -3.24
N ARG A 250 -6.66 6.62 -3.68
CA ARG A 250 -6.30 5.51 -4.57
C ARG A 250 -5.78 6.02 -5.90
N ARG A 251 -6.47 6.98 -6.54
CA ARG A 251 -6.05 7.52 -7.84
C ARG A 251 -4.69 8.23 -7.77
N VAL A 252 -4.44 8.98 -6.69
CA VAL A 252 -3.12 9.60 -6.45
C VAL A 252 -2.03 8.53 -6.27
N ALA A 253 -2.32 7.46 -5.50
CA ALA A 253 -1.35 6.38 -5.30
C ALA A 253 -1.02 5.67 -6.63
N ASP A 254 -2.03 5.32 -7.42
CA ASP A 254 -1.86 4.65 -8.71
C ASP A 254 -1.12 5.55 -9.72
N LEU A 255 -1.43 6.84 -9.76
CA LEU A 255 -0.75 7.82 -10.61
C LEU A 255 0.71 8.04 -10.18
N THR A 256 0.95 8.09 -8.86
CA THR A 256 2.30 8.19 -8.28
C THR A 256 3.17 7.01 -8.67
N LEU A 257 2.64 5.79 -8.58
CA LEU A 257 3.36 4.58 -8.98
C LEU A 257 3.60 4.53 -10.48
N THR A 258 2.62 4.92 -11.30
CA THR A 258 2.78 5.01 -12.75
C THR A 258 3.93 5.96 -13.10
N MET A 259 3.99 7.14 -12.46
CA MET A 259 5.10 8.09 -12.67
C MET A 259 6.45 7.53 -12.21
N ALA A 260 6.49 6.84 -11.06
CA ALA A 260 7.70 6.20 -10.56
C ALA A 260 8.20 5.07 -11.48
N GLU A 261 7.29 4.27 -12.06
CA GLU A 261 7.63 3.24 -13.05
C GLU A 261 8.21 3.86 -14.35
N VAL A 262 7.63 4.95 -14.83
CA VAL A 262 8.17 5.68 -15.99
C VAL A 262 9.59 6.19 -15.68
N ILE A 263 9.80 6.82 -14.51
CA ILE A 263 11.13 7.27 -14.08
C ILE A 263 12.10 6.07 -13.97
N HIS A 264 11.67 4.94 -13.40
CA HIS A 264 12.50 3.74 -13.27
C HIS A 264 13.01 3.22 -14.63
N ASN A 265 12.15 3.27 -15.65
CA ASN A 265 12.45 2.78 -17.00
C ASN A 265 13.06 3.86 -17.91
N HIS A 266 13.16 5.10 -17.44
CA HIS A 266 13.68 6.21 -18.22
C HIS A 266 15.21 6.16 -18.27
N ASP A 267 15.79 6.13 -19.48
CA ASP A 267 17.23 5.99 -19.68
C ASP A 267 17.90 7.29 -20.17
N GLU A 268 17.11 8.36 -20.33
CA GLU A 268 17.56 9.67 -20.81
C GLU A 268 17.17 10.81 -19.85
N GLY A 269 17.71 12.02 -20.06
CA GLY A 269 17.33 13.22 -19.31
C GLY A 269 17.74 13.25 -17.85
N ALA A 270 17.02 14.05 -17.05
CA ALA A 270 17.36 14.36 -15.65
C ALA A 270 17.23 13.14 -14.71
N PHE A 271 16.44 12.14 -15.08
CA PHE A 271 16.13 10.97 -14.22
C PHE A 271 16.75 9.66 -14.73
N LYS A 272 17.64 9.68 -15.73
CA LYS A 272 18.26 8.48 -16.33
C LYS A 272 18.92 7.53 -15.31
N ASP A 273 19.50 8.09 -14.24
CA ASP A 273 20.19 7.33 -13.20
C ASP A 273 19.29 7.01 -12.00
N ARG A 274 18.00 7.44 -12.03
CA ARG A 274 17.07 7.22 -10.94
C ARG A 274 16.33 5.90 -11.13
N LYS A 275 16.71 4.90 -10.35
CA LYS A 275 16.08 3.59 -10.35
C LYS A 275 15.47 3.31 -8.97
N PHE A 276 14.35 2.62 -8.95
CA PHE A 276 13.67 2.22 -7.72
C PHE A 276 13.83 0.72 -7.51
N SER A 277 14.27 0.30 -6.33
CA SER A 277 14.17 -1.09 -5.93
C SER A 277 12.70 -1.48 -5.65
N PRO A 278 12.37 -2.79 -5.64
CA PRO A 278 11.02 -3.24 -5.24
C PRO A 278 10.60 -2.72 -3.85
N ASP A 279 11.53 -2.69 -2.89
CA ASP A 279 11.28 -2.16 -1.54
C ASP A 279 10.97 -0.65 -1.57
N GLN A 280 11.65 0.13 -2.40
CA GLN A 280 11.38 1.56 -2.55
C GLN A 280 10.05 1.84 -3.24
N MET A 281 9.68 1.06 -4.27
CA MET A 281 8.36 1.14 -4.89
C MET A 281 7.25 0.81 -3.90
N TYR A 282 7.48 -0.19 -3.04
CA TYR A 282 6.56 -0.56 -1.98
C TYR A 282 6.42 0.56 -0.94
N GLU A 283 7.54 1.14 -0.46
CA GLU A 283 7.54 2.26 0.49
C GLU A 283 6.79 3.48 -0.08
N LEU A 284 7.04 3.83 -1.35
CA LEU A 284 6.33 4.91 -2.05
C LEU A 284 4.83 4.64 -2.15
N ARG A 285 4.44 3.40 -2.49
CA ARG A 285 3.02 3.00 -2.56
C ARG A 285 2.31 3.24 -1.24
N ILE A 286 2.89 2.77 -0.14
CA ILE A 286 2.29 2.96 1.19
C ILE A 286 2.25 4.45 1.57
N ALA A 287 3.31 5.22 1.28
CA ALA A 287 3.34 6.66 1.53
C ALA A 287 2.22 7.39 0.76
N ALA A 288 2.01 7.03 -0.50
CA ALA A 288 0.96 7.60 -1.34
C ALA A 288 -0.46 7.24 -0.84
N TYR A 289 -0.70 6.02 -0.36
CA TYR A 289 -1.98 5.68 0.28
C TYR A 289 -2.20 6.40 1.61
N MET A 290 -1.15 6.84 2.30
CA MET A 290 -1.25 7.46 3.63
C MET A 290 -1.02 8.98 3.63
N HIS A 291 -0.78 9.61 2.45
CA HIS A 291 -0.41 11.03 2.39
C HIS A 291 -1.45 11.95 3.02
N ASP A 292 -2.69 11.58 2.93
CA ASP A 292 -3.86 12.36 3.34
C ASP A 292 -4.56 11.87 4.62
N ILE A 293 -3.93 10.96 5.39
CA ILE A 293 -4.54 10.39 6.60
C ILE A 293 -4.95 11.47 7.62
N GLY A 294 -4.27 12.61 7.62
CA GLY A 294 -4.58 13.75 8.47
C GLY A 294 -5.91 14.45 8.15
N LYS A 295 -6.49 14.22 6.96
CA LYS A 295 -7.82 14.74 6.60
C LYS A 295 -8.94 14.21 7.51
N VAL A 296 -8.67 13.18 8.31
CA VAL A 296 -9.58 12.73 9.37
C VAL A 296 -9.95 13.86 10.33
N THR A 297 -9.06 14.83 10.56
CA THR A 297 -9.32 15.98 11.44
C THR A 297 -9.88 17.21 10.72
N SER A 298 -9.89 17.22 9.40
CA SER A 298 -10.40 18.37 8.63
C SER A 298 -11.93 18.43 8.71
N PRO A 299 -12.53 19.58 9.04
CA PRO A 299 -13.99 19.72 9.05
C PRO A 299 -14.57 19.54 7.64
N VAL A 300 -15.60 18.71 7.52
CA VAL A 300 -16.25 18.38 6.23
C VAL A 300 -16.83 19.64 5.58
N GLU A 301 -17.40 20.53 6.37
CA GLU A 301 -17.97 21.80 5.92
C GLU A 301 -16.94 22.75 5.28
N ILE A 302 -15.65 22.60 5.59
CA ILE A 302 -14.57 23.36 4.93
C ILE A 302 -14.14 22.68 3.63
N VAL A 303 -14.01 21.35 3.66
CA VAL A 303 -13.61 20.55 2.48
C VAL A 303 -14.66 20.67 1.37
N GLU A 304 -15.95 20.66 1.73
CA GLU A 304 -17.07 20.73 0.80
C GLU A 304 -17.59 22.14 0.52
N LYS A 305 -16.91 23.17 1.03
CA LYS A 305 -17.35 24.56 0.91
C LYS A 305 -17.35 25.05 -0.54
N ALA A 306 -18.50 24.96 -1.19
CA ALA A 306 -18.69 25.35 -2.58
C ALA A 306 -18.88 26.86 -2.78
N LYS A 307 -19.50 27.56 -1.80
CA LYS A 307 -19.81 28.98 -1.85
C LYS A 307 -19.20 29.70 -0.65
N LYS A 308 -18.96 31.00 -0.80
CA LYS A 308 -18.30 31.82 0.21
C LYS A 308 -19.02 31.85 1.56
N LEU A 309 -20.34 31.94 1.55
CA LEU A 309 -21.20 31.97 2.74
C LEU A 309 -21.60 30.58 3.25
N GLN A 310 -21.16 29.50 2.58
CA GLN A 310 -21.54 28.16 2.97
C GLN A 310 -20.82 27.75 4.28
N THR A 311 -21.60 27.13 5.17
CA THR A 311 -21.14 26.39 6.33
C THR A 311 -21.83 25.02 6.27
N ILE A 312 -22.65 24.62 7.23
CA ILE A 312 -23.54 23.46 7.11
C ILE A 312 -24.58 23.66 5.98
N PHE A 313 -24.98 24.94 5.75
CA PHE A 313 -25.84 25.35 4.64
C PHE A 313 -25.37 26.71 4.13
N ASP A 314 -25.85 27.11 2.93
CA ASP A 314 -25.53 28.42 2.36
C ASP A 314 -26.28 29.54 3.07
N ARG A 315 -25.59 30.36 3.86
CA ARG A 315 -26.13 31.49 4.62
C ARG A 315 -26.67 32.62 3.76
N ILE A 316 -26.49 32.58 2.44
CA ILE A 316 -27.12 33.52 1.51
C ILE A 316 -28.64 33.56 1.69
N HIS A 317 -29.26 32.46 2.11
CA HIS A 317 -30.68 32.39 2.40
C HIS A 317 -31.11 33.34 3.53
N TYR A 318 -30.29 33.50 4.56
CA TYR A 318 -30.57 34.47 5.63
C TYR A 318 -30.44 35.89 5.14
N ILE A 319 -29.46 36.21 4.30
CA ILE A 319 -29.33 37.53 3.71
C ILE A 319 -30.54 37.84 2.82
N ARG A 320 -30.98 36.87 2.03
CA ARG A 320 -32.21 37.03 1.20
C ARG A 320 -33.43 37.33 2.05
N LEU A 321 -33.68 36.54 3.10
CA LEU A 321 -34.79 36.79 4.02
C LEU A 321 -34.70 38.18 4.68
N ARG A 322 -33.52 38.61 5.07
CA ARG A 322 -33.24 39.93 5.62
C ARG A 322 -33.57 41.02 4.62
N MET A 323 -33.16 40.88 3.37
CA MET A 323 -33.49 41.84 2.30
C MET A 323 -34.99 41.86 1.99
N ASP A 324 -35.64 40.70 1.93
CA ASP A 324 -37.08 40.60 1.73
C ASP A 324 -37.85 41.30 2.88
N TYR A 325 -37.42 41.12 4.13
CA TYR A 325 -37.99 41.84 5.28
C TYR A 325 -37.84 43.37 5.11
N ILE A 326 -36.64 43.84 4.74
CA ILE A 326 -36.39 45.29 4.53
C ILE A 326 -37.27 45.82 3.41
N ILE A 327 -37.39 45.11 2.29
CA ILE A 327 -38.24 45.48 1.15
C ILE A 327 -39.73 45.58 1.57
N GLN A 328 -40.23 44.59 2.34
CA GLN A 328 -41.61 44.61 2.82
C GLN A 328 -41.84 45.76 3.80
N LYS A 329 -40.89 46.08 4.64
CA LYS A 329 -40.95 47.21 5.56
C LYS A 329 -41.03 48.54 4.79
N VAL A 330 -40.18 48.74 3.78
CA VAL A 330 -40.22 49.92 2.91
C VAL A 330 -41.57 50.05 2.20
N LYS A 331 -42.14 48.94 1.69
CA LYS A 331 -43.45 48.89 1.09
C LYS A 331 -44.53 49.31 2.08
N LEU A 332 -44.54 48.78 3.28
CA LEU A 332 -45.53 49.10 4.33
C LEU A 332 -45.45 50.56 4.75
N GLU A 333 -44.25 51.08 5.00
CA GLU A 333 -44.04 52.50 5.35
C GLU A 333 -44.51 53.44 4.23
N GLY A 334 -44.24 53.07 2.96
CA GLY A 334 -44.72 53.82 1.80
C GLY A 334 -46.23 53.80 1.70
N GLN A 335 -46.90 52.69 1.94
CA GLN A 335 -48.36 52.55 1.95
C GLN A 335 -48.98 53.34 3.11
N GLN A 336 -48.39 53.24 4.30
CA GLN A 336 -48.86 54.04 5.47
C GLN A 336 -48.83 55.55 5.18
N LYS A 337 -47.69 56.05 4.66
CA LYS A 337 -47.57 57.48 4.28
C LYS A 337 -48.56 57.89 3.19
N LYS A 338 -48.83 57.00 2.23
CA LYS A 338 -49.82 57.24 1.20
C LYS A 338 -51.24 57.37 1.81
N ILE A 339 -51.60 56.46 2.75
CA ILE A 339 -52.90 56.53 3.46
C ILE A 339 -53.01 57.83 4.23
N GLU A 340 -51.99 58.21 5.02
CA GLU A 340 -51.97 59.48 5.77
C GLU A 340 -52.16 60.72 4.86
N LEU A 341 -51.52 60.72 3.66
CA LEU A 341 -51.69 61.81 2.69
C LEU A 341 -53.09 61.85 2.09
N LEU A 342 -53.68 60.70 1.80
CA LEU A 342 -55.06 60.58 1.30
C LEU A 342 -56.07 61.07 2.34
N GLU A 343 -55.93 60.71 3.61
CA GLU A 343 -56.74 61.13 4.72
C GLU A 343 -56.72 62.68 4.90
N ARG A 344 -55.52 63.26 4.72
CA ARG A 344 -55.32 64.73 4.77
C ARG A 344 -55.74 65.44 3.49
N LYS A 345 -56.25 64.74 2.46
CA LYS A 345 -56.59 65.27 1.13
C LYS A 345 -55.44 66.03 0.47
N ALA A 346 -54.20 65.52 0.63
CA ALA A 346 -53.03 66.11 0.02
C ALA A 346 -53.06 66.05 -1.51
N ASP A 347 -52.21 66.86 -2.17
CA ASP A 347 -52.12 66.92 -3.63
C ASP A 347 -51.62 65.60 -4.21
N LEU A 348 -52.14 65.24 -5.37
CA LEU A 348 -51.73 64.07 -6.12
C LEU A 348 -50.18 64.01 -6.40
N ALA A 349 -49.56 65.18 -6.55
CA ALA A 349 -48.11 65.29 -6.73
C ALA A 349 -47.34 64.84 -5.49
N GLU A 350 -47.82 65.08 -4.25
CA GLU A 350 -47.22 64.63 -3.02
C GLU A 350 -47.33 63.10 -2.87
N ILE A 351 -48.47 62.54 -3.18
CA ILE A 351 -48.73 61.11 -3.15
C ILE A 351 -47.78 60.39 -4.13
N LYS A 352 -47.71 60.90 -5.37
CA LYS A 352 -46.84 60.35 -6.40
C LYS A 352 -45.34 60.40 -6.03
N LYS A 353 -44.96 61.48 -5.31
CA LYS A 353 -43.56 61.60 -4.80
C LYS A 353 -43.21 60.52 -3.76
N VAL A 354 -44.17 60.15 -2.89
CA VAL A 354 -43.94 59.04 -1.91
C VAL A 354 -43.88 57.71 -2.62
N GLU A 355 -44.76 57.45 -3.59
CA GLU A 355 -44.68 56.20 -4.40
C GLU A 355 -43.35 56.07 -5.10
N LEU A 356 -42.93 57.06 -5.86
CA LEU A 356 -41.64 57.06 -6.56
C LEU A 356 -40.43 56.85 -5.62
N LYS A 357 -40.52 57.49 -4.42
CA LYS A 357 -39.47 57.30 -3.41
C LYS A 357 -39.39 55.83 -2.92
N SER A 358 -40.52 55.22 -2.61
CA SER A 358 -40.61 53.83 -2.15
C SER A 358 -40.16 52.86 -3.25
N GLU A 359 -40.62 53.10 -4.49
CA GLU A 359 -40.18 52.27 -5.64
C GLU A 359 -38.66 52.34 -5.84
N LYS A 360 -38.06 53.54 -5.76
CA LYS A 360 -36.61 53.71 -5.87
C LYS A 360 -35.86 53.00 -4.76
N GLN A 361 -36.36 53.04 -3.51
CA GLN A 361 -35.74 52.34 -2.37
C GLN A 361 -35.85 50.83 -2.53
N ILE A 362 -36.97 50.31 -3.00
CA ILE A 362 -37.17 48.89 -3.26
C ILE A 362 -36.19 48.41 -4.34
N GLN A 363 -36.09 49.14 -5.45
CA GLN A 363 -35.15 48.80 -6.52
C GLN A 363 -33.71 48.78 -6.02
N GLU A 364 -33.31 49.75 -5.20
CA GLU A 364 -31.99 49.77 -4.59
C GLU A 364 -31.72 48.50 -3.72
N MET A 365 -32.71 48.05 -2.94
CA MET A 365 -32.61 46.84 -2.12
C MET A 365 -32.51 45.57 -2.98
N GLU A 366 -33.27 45.52 -4.09
CA GLU A 366 -33.17 44.41 -5.05
C GLU A 366 -31.81 44.34 -5.75
N ASP A 367 -31.26 45.50 -6.11
CA ASP A 367 -29.92 45.62 -6.69
C ASP A 367 -28.85 45.18 -5.71
N ILE A 368 -28.93 45.56 -4.43
CA ILE A 368 -28.05 45.11 -3.36
C ILE A 368 -28.16 43.59 -3.18
N ARG A 369 -29.37 43.04 -3.12
CA ARG A 369 -29.61 41.60 -3.01
C ARG A 369 -28.95 40.83 -4.17
N SER A 370 -29.16 41.31 -5.40
CA SER A 370 -28.56 40.70 -6.60
C SER A 370 -27.05 40.78 -6.57
N PHE A 371 -26.47 41.89 -6.15
CA PHE A 371 -25.03 42.07 -6.00
C PHE A 371 -24.43 41.12 -4.97
N ILE A 372 -25.04 40.99 -3.79
CA ILE A 372 -24.56 40.06 -2.75
C ILE A 372 -24.62 38.61 -3.22
N ASN A 373 -25.71 38.22 -3.91
CA ASN A 373 -25.82 36.88 -4.51
C ASN A 373 -24.66 36.59 -5.47
N LYS A 374 -24.30 37.56 -6.34
CA LYS A 374 -23.15 37.41 -7.25
C LYS A 374 -21.84 37.28 -6.48
N CYS A 375 -21.63 38.04 -5.42
CA CYS A 375 -20.44 37.98 -4.60
C CYS A 375 -20.25 36.63 -3.86
N ASN A 376 -21.34 35.89 -3.58
CA ASN A 376 -21.31 34.60 -2.93
C ASN A 376 -20.76 33.48 -3.82
N GLU A 377 -20.79 33.64 -5.14
CA GLU A 377 -20.25 32.68 -6.09
C GLU A 377 -18.71 32.77 -6.15
N PRO A 378 -17.98 31.65 -6.10
CA PRO A 378 -16.49 31.64 -6.04
C PRO A 378 -15.82 31.76 -7.41
N GLY A 379 -16.46 32.37 -8.42
CA GLY A 379 -16.03 32.30 -9.81
C GLY A 379 -14.81 33.15 -10.15
N GLU A 380 -14.99 34.48 -10.16
CA GLU A 380 -13.98 35.43 -10.61
C GLU A 380 -13.23 36.07 -9.44
N PHE A 381 -12.04 36.63 -9.75
CA PHE A 381 -11.29 37.42 -8.77
C PHE A 381 -12.11 38.67 -8.42
N LEU A 382 -12.30 38.94 -7.12
CA LEU A 382 -12.98 40.12 -6.65
C LEU A 382 -12.08 41.35 -6.78
N GLU A 383 -12.49 42.29 -7.60
CA GLU A 383 -11.85 43.59 -7.77
C GLU A 383 -12.05 44.49 -6.54
N ASP A 384 -11.16 45.49 -6.37
CA ASP A 384 -11.23 46.41 -5.22
C ASP A 384 -12.53 47.19 -5.15
N GLU A 385 -13.08 47.60 -6.29
CA GLU A 385 -14.40 48.26 -6.37
C GLU A 385 -15.54 47.42 -5.78
N THR A 386 -15.54 46.11 -6.04
CA THR A 386 -16.51 45.17 -5.49
C THR A 386 -16.37 45.04 -3.97
N LEU A 387 -15.12 45.00 -3.47
CA LEU A 387 -14.86 44.95 -2.04
C LEU A 387 -15.30 46.26 -1.32
N ASP A 388 -15.04 47.40 -1.91
CA ASP A 388 -15.46 48.69 -1.33
C ASP A 388 -16.98 48.84 -1.31
N LYS A 389 -17.69 48.39 -2.35
CA LYS A 389 -19.15 48.33 -2.36
C LYS A 389 -19.70 47.36 -1.29
N LEU A 390 -19.07 46.19 -1.06
CA LEU A 390 -19.44 45.28 0.03
C LEU A 390 -19.30 45.95 1.40
N LYS A 391 -18.19 46.68 1.64
CA LYS A 391 -17.97 47.47 2.86
C LYS A 391 -19.02 48.56 3.03
N GLU A 392 -19.34 49.30 1.97
CA GLU A 392 -20.39 50.33 2.02
C GLU A 392 -21.73 49.72 2.42
N ILE A 393 -22.11 48.57 1.83
CA ILE A 393 -23.35 47.87 2.16
C ILE A 393 -23.34 47.39 3.62
N SER A 394 -22.20 46.93 4.14
CA SER A 394 -22.08 46.45 5.53
C SER A 394 -22.27 47.55 6.58
N LEU A 395 -22.06 48.81 6.21
CA LEU A 395 -22.31 49.97 7.10
C LEU A 395 -23.80 50.34 7.18
N ARG A 396 -24.63 49.81 6.26
CA ARG A 396 -26.08 50.08 6.28
C ARG A 396 -26.75 49.23 7.34
N THR A 397 -27.76 49.81 7.96
CA THR A 397 -28.52 49.17 9.02
C THR A 397 -30.03 49.27 8.77
N TYR A 398 -30.76 48.39 9.40
CA TYR A 398 -32.24 48.41 9.44
C TYR A 398 -32.73 48.17 10.87
N LEU A 399 -33.96 48.54 11.15
CA LEU A 399 -34.60 48.23 12.42
C LEU A 399 -35.33 46.89 12.31
N ASP A 400 -35.10 45.96 13.21
CA ASP A 400 -35.83 44.72 13.30
C ASP A 400 -37.24 44.91 13.93
N ASN A 401 -37.96 43.80 14.17
CA ASN A 401 -39.31 43.85 14.76
C ASN A 401 -39.30 44.29 16.23
N GLU A 402 -38.17 44.21 16.91
CA GLU A 402 -37.98 44.65 18.29
C GLU A 402 -37.50 46.09 18.38
N GLY A 403 -37.32 46.76 17.24
CA GLY A 403 -36.80 48.12 17.14
C GLY A 403 -35.28 48.22 17.32
N GLN A 404 -34.54 47.08 17.30
CA GLN A 404 -33.10 47.08 17.38
C GLN A 404 -32.46 47.32 16.01
N GLN A 405 -31.34 48.04 16.02
CA GLN A 405 -30.60 48.34 14.80
C GLN A 405 -29.73 47.15 14.41
N GLN A 406 -29.96 46.54 13.25
CA GLN A 406 -29.28 45.40 12.70
C GLN A 406 -28.52 45.75 11.41
N PRO A 407 -27.33 45.20 11.14
CA PRO A 407 -26.60 45.44 9.90
C PRO A 407 -27.23 44.70 8.72
N PHE A 408 -27.07 45.24 7.49
CA PHE A 408 -27.47 44.56 6.25
C PHE A 408 -26.63 43.30 6.03
N ILE A 409 -25.34 43.33 6.37
CA ILE A 409 -24.38 42.26 6.30
C ILE A 409 -23.62 42.25 7.61
N THR A 410 -23.53 41.10 8.31
CA THR A 410 -22.75 40.98 9.53
C THR A 410 -21.26 40.99 9.22
N GLU A 411 -20.39 41.20 10.25
CA GLU A 411 -18.94 41.19 10.08
C GLU A 411 -18.43 39.87 9.53
N ASP A 412 -18.98 38.73 10.01
CA ASP A 412 -18.61 37.42 9.53
C ASP A 412 -19.08 37.17 8.07
N GLU A 413 -20.27 37.63 7.71
CA GLU A 413 -20.76 37.59 6.32
C GLU A 413 -19.86 38.43 5.40
N LEU A 414 -19.49 39.65 5.84
CA LEU A 414 -18.55 40.50 5.09
C LEU A 414 -17.21 39.84 4.90
N LEU A 415 -16.62 39.22 5.94
CA LEU A 415 -15.35 38.50 5.87
C LEU A 415 -15.42 37.41 4.80
N ASN A 416 -16.47 36.61 4.81
CA ASN A 416 -16.64 35.50 3.86
C ASN A 416 -16.90 36.02 2.42
N LEU A 417 -17.77 37.02 2.23
CA LEU A 417 -18.05 37.61 0.91
C LEU A 417 -16.84 38.32 0.30
N SER A 418 -15.92 38.81 1.15
CA SER A 418 -14.70 39.54 0.74
C SER A 418 -13.58 38.63 0.30
N ILE A 419 -13.74 37.31 0.29
CA ILE A 419 -12.72 36.37 -0.23
C ILE A 419 -12.43 36.68 -1.69
N ARG A 420 -11.20 37.06 -2.01
CA ARG A 420 -10.82 37.47 -3.37
C ARG A 420 -10.83 36.34 -4.36
N ARG A 421 -10.43 35.13 -3.96
CA ARG A 421 -10.36 33.96 -4.83
C ARG A 421 -10.77 32.70 -4.09
N GLY A 422 -11.70 31.95 -4.66
CA GLY A 422 -12.24 30.72 -4.07
C GLY A 422 -13.33 30.97 -3.05
N SER A 423 -13.61 29.96 -2.22
CA SER A 423 -14.73 29.95 -1.26
C SER A 423 -14.33 30.00 0.20
N ILE A 424 -13.06 29.75 0.54
CA ILE A 424 -12.57 29.59 1.93
C ILE A 424 -11.78 30.81 2.40
N THR A 425 -11.98 31.20 3.65
CA THR A 425 -11.22 32.24 4.35
C THR A 425 -9.78 31.78 4.64
N ASP A 426 -8.88 32.71 4.99
CA ASP A 426 -7.51 32.35 5.36
C ASP A 426 -7.44 31.47 6.61
N ALA A 427 -8.34 31.67 7.58
CA ALA A 427 -8.43 30.83 8.77
C ALA A 427 -8.88 29.40 8.42
N GLU A 428 -9.87 29.26 7.52
CA GLU A 428 -10.32 27.94 7.01
C GLU A 428 -9.24 27.28 6.17
N ARG A 429 -8.53 28.04 5.33
CA ARG A 429 -7.39 27.57 4.55
C ARG A 429 -6.31 26.99 5.46
N LYS A 430 -5.96 27.66 6.54
CA LYS A 430 -4.98 27.17 7.51
C LYS A 430 -5.45 25.85 8.15
N LYS A 431 -6.72 25.78 8.60
CA LYS A 431 -7.29 24.53 9.13
C LYS A 431 -7.26 23.39 8.10
N MET A 432 -7.45 23.69 6.82
CA MET A 432 -7.35 22.67 5.77
C MET A 432 -5.89 22.24 5.56
N GLN A 433 -4.92 23.19 5.61
CA GLN A 433 -3.50 22.88 5.50
C GLN A 433 -2.96 22.08 6.69
N ASP A 434 -3.57 22.21 7.87
CA ASP A 434 -3.15 21.49 9.09
C ASP A 434 -3.19 19.97 8.93
N HIS A 435 -3.96 19.43 7.95
CA HIS A 435 -3.98 17.97 7.70
C HIS A 435 -2.61 17.40 7.39
N ALA A 436 -1.74 18.13 6.69
CA ALA A 436 -0.39 17.64 6.36
C ALA A 436 0.48 17.51 7.62
N ALA A 437 0.37 18.47 8.56
CA ALA A 437 1.04 18.38 9.86
C ALA A 437 0.49 17.22 10.70
N VAL A 438 -0.84 16.99 10.66
CA VAL A 438 -1.48 15.87 11.34
C VAL A 438 -1.06 14.55 10.71
N THR A 439 -1.01 14.45 9.37
CA THR A 439 -0.46 13.28 8.64
C THR A 439 0.92 12.92 9.17
N LEU A 440 1.84 13.89 9.16
CA LEU A 440 3.21 13.68 9.65
C LEU A 440 3.23 13.24 11.13
N LYS A 441 2.40 13.85 11.98
CA LYS A 441 2.28 13.50 13.40
C LYS A 441 1.75 12.08 13.60
N MET A 442 0.73 11.67 12.85
CA MET A 442 0.15 10.33 12.94
C MET A 442 1.14 9.27 12.46
N LEU A 443 1.76 9.47 11.29
CA LEU A 443 2.70 8.52 10.72
C LEU A 443 3.97 8.32 11.56
N LYS A 444 4.44 9.36 12.24
CA LYS A 444 5.59 9.25 13.18
C LYS A 444 5.30 8.36 14.40
N GLN A 445 4.04 8.04 14.70
CA GLN A 445 3.69 7.14 15.81
C GLN A 445 3.75 5.65 15.40
N ILE A 446 3.78 5.36 14.11
CA ILE A 446 3.86 4.00 13.59
C ILE A 446 5.32 3.53 13.64
N PRO A 447 5.64 2.41 14.31
CA PRO A 447 6.99 1.88 14.38
C PRO A 447 7.38 1.18 13.05
N PHE A 448 7.56 1.97 12.01
CA PHE A 448 7.93 1.44 10.69
C PHE A 448 9.24 0.67 10.73
N THR A 449 9.31 -0.42 9.96
CA THR A 449 10.54 -1.18 9.75
C THR A 449 11.59 -0.33 9.02
N LYS A 450 12.85 -0.79 9.01
CA LYS A 450 13.94 -0.09 8.28
C LYS A 450 13.62 0.16 6.80
N LYS A 451 12.85 -0.72 6.16
CA LYS A 451 12.44 -0.62 4.75
C LYS A 451 11.35 0.42 4.48
N LEU A 452 10.61 0.82 5.52
CA LEU A 452 9.44 1.71 5.45
C LEU A 452 9.63 2.99 6.27
N LYS A 453 10.85 3.27 6.74
CA LYS A 453 11.16 4.36 7.67
C LYS A 453 10.91 5.77 7.10
N ASN A 454 10.92 5.90 5.77
CA ASN A 454 10.81 7.18 5.09
C ASN A 454 9.35 7.58 4.80
N ILE A 455 8.37 6.68 4.99
CA ILE A 455 6.94 6.96 4.76
C ILE A 455 6.51 8.29 5.40
N PRO A 456 6.82 8.60 6.69
CA PRO A 456 6.39 9.86 7.26
C PRO A 456 6.95 11.09 6.55
N SER A 457 8.19 11.02 6.05
CA SER A 457 8.81 12.14 5.33
C SER A 457 8.27 12.30 3.93
N PHE A 458 8.02 11.20 3.22
CA PHE A 458 7.43 11.21 1.88
C PHE A 458 6.00 11.77 1.92
N ALA A 459 5.14 11.13 2.73
CA ALA A 459 3.75 11.53 2.89
C ALA A 459 3.60 12.94 3.48
N GLY A 460 4.46 13.33 4.43
CA GLY A 460 4.42 14.66 5.03
C GLY A 460 4.90 15.80 4.12
N ALA A 461 5.56 15.48 2.99
CA ALA A 461 6.17 16.49 2.12
C ALA A 461 5.37 16.77 0.83
N HIS A 462 4.23 16.11 0.60
CA HIS A 462 3.47 16.24 -0.65
C HIS A 462 2.88 17.64 -0.91
N HIS A 463 2.83 18.50 0.10
CA HIS A 463 2.43 19.91 -0.01
C HIS A 463 3.60 20.89 0.20
N GLU A 464 4.83 20.38 0.25
CA GLU A 464 5.99 21.26 0.25
C GLU A 464 6.24 21.80 -1.16
N PHE A 465 6.73 23.05 -1.22
CA PHE A 465 7.03 23.71 -2.48
C PHE A 465 8.53 23.97 -2.60
N ILE A 466 9.09 23.82 -3.81
CA ILE A 466 10.52 24.01 -4.08
C ILE A 466 11.03 25.36 -3.58
N ASN A 467 10.17 26.40 -3.62
CA ASN A 467 10.50 27.76 -3.14
C ASN A 467 10.39 27.94 -1.62
N GLY A 468 10.01 26.88 -0.85
CA GLY A 468 9.84 26.89 0.60
C GLY A 468 8.60 27.60 1.12
N LYS A 469 7.63 27.89 0.25
CA LYS A 469 6.32 28.46 0.66
C LYS A 469 5.26 27.39 0.87
N GLY A 470 5.65 26.11 0.78
CA GLY A 470 4.79 24.96 1.07
C GLY A 470 4.60 24.74 2.58
N TYR A 471 3.95 23.66 2.91
CA TYR A 471 3.64 23.26 4.28
C TYR A 471 3.71 21.74 4.42
N PRO A 472 3.90 21.16 5.63
CA PRO A 472 3.82 21.80 6.95
C PRO A 472 5.17 22.31 7.48
N LEU A 473 6.32 21.96 6.87
CA LEU A 473 7.65 22.25 7.40
C LEU A 473 8.35 23.44 6.71
N GLY A 474 7.87 23.83 5.51
CA GLY A 474 8.49 24.87 4.70
C GLY A 474 9.85 24.46 4.12
N LEU A 475 9.99 23.18 3.75
CA LEU A 475 11.20 22.62 3.13
C LEU A 475 11.47 23.27 1.76
N LYS A 476 12.74 23.36 1.36
CA LYS A 476 13.16 23.99 0.10
C LYS A 476 14.01 23.06 -0.75
N GLY A 477 13.80 23.09 -2.05
CA GLY A 477 14.67 22.42 -3.02
C GLY A 477 14.96 20.98 -2.67
N ASP A 478 16.22 20.67 -2.36
CA ASP A 478 16.68 19.32 -2.06
C ASP A 478 16.38 18.84 -0.62
N GLU A 479 15.88 19.72 0.25
CA GLU A 479 15.37 19.30 1.55
C GLU A 479 14.07 18.48 1.41
N ILE A 480 13.34 18.68 0.30
CA ILE A 480 12.12 17.93 -0.01
C ILE A 480 12.53 16.55 -0.56
N PRO A 481 12.08 15.44 0.04
CA PRO A 481 12.33 14.12 -0.51
C PRO A 481 11.86 14.00 -1.97
N PHE A 482 12.62 13.28 -2.77
CA PHE A 482 12.28 13.06 -4.19
C PHE A 482 10.85 12.51 -4.35
N GLU A 483 10.49 11.54 -3.53
CA GLU A 483 9.18 10.91 -3.49
C GLU A 483 8.06 11.90 -3.09
N GLY A 484 8.38 12.84 -2.20
CA GLY A 484 7.48 13.94 -1.84
C GLY A 484 7.23 14.90 -3.00
N LYS A 485 8.27 15.27 -3.76
CA LYS A 485 8.15 16.09 -4.98
C LYS A 485 7.30 15.39 -6.04
N LEU A 486 7.50 14.07 -6.20
CA LEU A 486 6.75 13.25 -7.14
C LEU A 486 5.26 13.21 -6.76
N MET A 487 4.96 12.97 -5.47
CA MET A 487 3.59 12.96 -4.95
C MET A 487 2.92 14.34 -5.10
N ALA A 488 3.63 15.44 -4.93
CA ALA A 488 3.09 16.79 -5.11
C ALA A 488 2.57 17.02 -6.54
N VAL A 489 3.32 16.56 -7.56
CA VAL A 489 2.90 16.69 -8.97
C VAL A 489 1.66 15.84 -9.24
N THR A 490 1.64 14.59 -8.76
CA THR A 490 0.55 13.65 -9.03
C THR A 490 -0.73 13.99 -8.26
N ASP A 491 -0.62 14.48 -7.02
CA ASP A 491 -1.75 14.94 -6.22
C ASP A 491 -2.44 16.15 -6.88
N ILE A 492 -1.68 17.15 -7.31
CA ILE A 492 -2.22 18.33 -7.99
C ILE A 492 -2.83 17.94 -9.33
N ALA A 493 -2.17 17.07 -10.12
CA ALA A 493 -2.69 16.61 -11.40
C ALA A 493 -4.02 15.88 -11.23
N GLU A 494 -4.13 14.95 -10.26
CA GLU A 494 -5.36 14.25 -9.93
C GLU A 494 -6.44 15.24 -9.47
N ALA A 495 -6.11 16.12 -8.54
CA ALA A 495 -7.04 17.11 -8.01
C ALA A 495 -7.66 18.04 -9.08
N LEU A 496 -6.97 18.27 -10.19
CA LEU A 496 -7.45 19.10 -11.30
C LEU A 496 -8.24 18.30 -12.34
N THR A 497 -7.95 16.99 -12.49
CA THR A 497 -8.60 16.10 -13.46
C THR A 497 -9.81 15.35 -12.90
N ALA A 498 -9.97 15.30 -11.56
CA ALA A 498 -11.08 14.60 -10.92
C ALA A 498 -12.45 15.16 -11.36
N SER A 499 -13.35 14.25 -11.79
CA SER A 499 -14.71 14.57 -12.25
C SER A 499 -15.78 14.46 -11.17
N ASP A 500 -15.45 13.85 -10.04
CA ASP A 500 -16.35 13.54 -8.92
C ASP A 500 -16.55 14.69 -7.94
N ARG A 501 -15.95 15.87 -8.19
CA ARG A 501 -16.15 17.06 -7.38
C ARG A 501 -17.49 17.73 -7.75
N PRO A 502 -18.46 17.82 -6.83
CA PRO A 502 -19.83 18.28 -7.15
C PRO A 502 -19.90 19.72 -7.67
N TYR A 503 -18.84 20.51 -7.50
CA TYR A 503 -18.84 21.94 -7.81
C TYR A 503 -17.80 22.35 -8.86
N LYS A 504 -16.99 21.40 -9.36
CA LYS A 504 -15.94 21.70 -10.33
C LYS A 504 -15.88 20.60 -11.38
N LYS A 505 -16.16 20.95 -12.63
CA LYS A 505 -15.98 20.02 -13.76
C LYS A 505 -14.50 19.68 -13.90
N ALA A 506 -14.21 18.42 -14.26
CA ALA A 506 -12.86 18.00 -14.66
C ALA A 506 -12.26 19.00 -15.65
N MET A 507 -11.04 19.41 -15.40
CA MET A 507 -10.35 20.30 -16.35
C MET A 507 -9.83 19.49 -17.52
N PRO A 508 -9.87 20.03 -18.76
CA PRO A 508 -9.17 19.44 -19.89
C PRO A 508 -7.67 19.31 -19.59
N LEU A 509 -7.05 18.22 -19.99
CA LEU A 509 -5.63 17.91 -19.74
C LEU A 509 -4.68 19.05 -20.14
N GLU A 510 -4.94 19.70 -21.28
CA GLU A 510 -4.17 20.86 -21.72
C GLU A 510 -4.17 22.02 -20.70
N THR A 511 -5.30 22.21 -20.02
CA THR A 511 -5.42 23.22 -18.95
C THR A 511 -4.64 22.78 -17.72
N VAL A 512 -4.70 21.50 -17.35
CA VAL A 512 -3.93 20.93 -16.25
C VAL A 512 -2.43 21.09 -16.49
N TYR A 513 -1.95 20.74 -17.68
CA TYR A 513 -0.54 20.88 -18.07
C TYR A 513 -0.07 22.34 -18.00
N ARG A 514 -0.90 23.28 -18.46
CA ARG A 514 -0.59 24.70 -18.35
C ARG A 514 -0.50 25.17 -16.88
N ILE A 515 -1.36 24.66 -16.00
CA ILE A 515 -1.32 24.98 -14.57
C ILE A 515 -0.04 24.40 -13.94
N LEU A 516 0.28 23.14 -14.18
CA LEU A 516 1.47 22.49 -13.66
C LEU A 516 2.75 23.24 -14.08
N ARG A 517 2.87 23.61 -15.36
CA ARG A 517 3.98 24.43 -15.87
C ARG A 517 4.05 25.81 -15.23
N SER A 518 2.89 26.43 -14.98
CA SER A 518 2.84 27.71 -14.27
C SER A 518 3.32 27.60 -12.83
N MET A 519 2.95 26.52 -12.12
CA MET A 519 3.41 26.24 -10.76
C MET A 519 4.93 25.95 -10.74
N ALA A 520 5.44 25.18 -11.69
CA ALA A 520 6.88 24.92 -11.84
C ALA A 520 7.65 26.24 -12.07
N LYS A 521 7.16 27.10 -12.98
CA LYS A 521 7.76 28.42 -13.25
C LYS A 521 7.77 29.34 -12.01
N ASN A 522 6.79 29.22 -11.13
CA ASN A 522 6.70 29.96 -9.87
C ASN A 522 7.59 29.34 -8.75
N GLY A 523 8.28 28.24 -9.05
CA GLY A 523 9.10 27.50 -8.09
C GLY A 523 8.27 26.75 -7.04
N GLU A 524 7.03 26.40 -7.33
CA GLU A 524 6.18 25.60 -6.46
C GLU A 524 6.45 24.11 -6.67
N LEU A 525 6.52 23.66 -7.93
CA LEU A 525 6.80 22.28 -8.32
C LEU A 525 8.19 22.13 -8.93
N ASP A 526 8.70 20.90 -8.91
CA ASP A 526 9.93 20.55 -9.60
C ASP A 526 9.70 20.56 -11.12
N ASN A 527 10.50 21.38 -11.84
CA ASN A 527 10.30 21.60 -13.27
C ASN A 527 10.55 20.32 -14.09
N ASP A 528 11.58 19.57 -13.76
CA ASP A 528 11.93 18.37 -14.52
C ASP A 528 10.89 17.27 -14.33
N MET A 529 10.31 17.16 -13.12
CA MET A 529 9.20 16.25 -12.83
C MET A 529 7.93 16.64 -13.60
N VAL A 530 7.61 17.94 -13.67
CA VAL A 530 6.44 18.41 -14.41
C VAL A 530 6.61 18.17 -15.91
N GLU A 531 7.78 18.48 -16.48
CA GLU A 531 8.02 18.22 -17.90
C GLU A 531 8.04 16.72 -18.23
N LEU A 532 8.59 15.86 -17.34
CA LEU A 532 8.50 14.41 -17.51
C LEU A 532 7.03 13.95 -17.49
N PHE A 533 6.25 14.41 -16.51
CA PHE A 533 4.82 14.06 -16.39
C PHE A 533 4.04 14.36 -17.67
N ILE A 534 4.35 15.49 -18.32
CA ILE A 534 3.66 15.94 -19.52
C ILE A 534 4.19 15.23 -20.77
N ASN A 535 5.52 15.16 -20.95
CA ASN A 535 6.15 14.66 -22.18
C ASN A 535 6.01 13.14 -22.32
N GLU A 536 6.02 12.39 -21.20
CA GLU A 536 5.80 10.95 -21.17
C GLU A 536 4.31 10.58 -21.06
N GLU A 537 3.40 11.55 -21.21
CA GLU A 537 1.95 11.35 -21.16
C GLU A 537 1.50 10.48 -19.97
N ILE A 538 2.08 10.72 -18.77
CA ILE A 538 1.90 9.84 -17.59
C ILE A 538 0.43 9.68 -17.21
N TYR A 539 -0.37 10.74 -17.31
CA TYR A 539 -1.80 10.65 -17.00
C TYR A 539 -2.55 9.74 -17.99
N LYS A 540 -2.18 9.76 -19.25
CA LYS A 540 -2.77 8.88 -20.28
C LYS A 540 -2.38 7.43 -20.05
N THR A 541 -1.10 7.17 -19.76
CA THR A 541 -0.60 5.84 -19.38
C THR A 541 -1.35 5.29 -18.15
N TYR A 542 -1.60 6.15 -17.16
CA TYR A 542 -2.42 5.81 -15.99
C TYR A 542 -3.86 5.43 -16.39
N GLN A 543 -4.52 6.23 -17.25
CA GLN A 543 -5.87 5.93 -17.71
C GLN A 543 -5.96 4.59 -18.46
N GLU A 544 -5.00 4.32 -19.33
CA GLU A 544 -4.94 3.06 -20.08
C GLU A 544 -4.81 1.84 -19.16
N LYS A 545 -4.03 1.96 -18.06
CA LYS A 545 -3.83 0.88 -17.07
C LYS A 545 -5.04 0.66 -16.16
N HIS A 546 -5.70 1.73 -15.74
CA HIS A 546 -6.65 1.66 -14.61
C HIS A 546 -8.12 1.95 -14.98
N GLU A 547 -8.38 2.61 -16.12
CA GLU A 547 -9.73 2.97 -16.57
C GLU A 547 -10.21 2.18 -17.78
N SER A 548 -9.37 1.33 -18.37
CA SER A 548 -9.74 0.44 -19.48
C SER A 548 -10.79 -0.60 -19.04
N PRO A 549 -11.78 -0.96 -19.90
CA PRO A 549 -12.81 -1.96 -19.60
C PRO A 549 -12.26 -3.33 -19.18
N ALA A 550 -11.02 -3.67 -19.55
CA ALA A 550 -10.34 -4.91 -19.17
C ALA A 550 -9.88 -4.95 -17.70
N ALA A 551 -9.80 -3.81 -17.00
CA ALA A 551 -9.40 -3.75 -15.59
C ALA A 551 -10.59 -3.91 -14.62
N LYS A 552 -11.83 -4.06 -15.13
CA LYS A 552 -13.07 -4.23 -14.35
C LYS A 552 -13.57 -5.67 -14.30
N SER A 553 -12.85 -6.64 -14.85
CA SER A 553 -13.08 -8.08 -14.77
C SER A 553 -12.04 -8.70 -13.79
#